data_29ca59a076827e0ab31526d3427dd975
#
_entry.id   29ca59a076827e0ab31526d3427dd975
#
_cell.length_a   1.000
_cell.length_b   1.000
_cell.length_c   1.000
_cell.angle_alpha   90.00
_cell.angle_beta   90.00
_cell.angle_gamma   90.00
#
_symmetry.space_group_name_H-M   'P 1'
#
loop_
_entity.id
_entity.type
_entity.pdbx_description
1 polymer ?
#
loop_
_entity_poly.entity_id
_entity_poly.type
_entity_poly.pdbx_seq_one_letter_code
_entity_poly.pdbx_strand_id
1 'polypeptide(L)'
;ANHLQKLGHNVTVLEGRERIGGRIWTSTQWPNMPLDLGATWIHGTQGNPLTALADRLNAKRFATNSESAITYGVQGEELSKAQTKELDQVTQQINKRLEAVQDDEELESDISVRRAIMPLLKGLDANSDMARMIHFILNSNLEQEYGGSIDQLSAQYFDESKELPGGDKFFAQGFQVITQHLAEDLNIKLGHIVKSIDYSASQVAITTSQGMVMADQVIVTLPLG
;
A
#
# COMPACT_ATOMS: atom_id res chain seq x y z
N ALA A 1 7.12 -3.65 19.12
CA ALA A 1 6.83 -4.52 20.26
C ALA A 1 7.99 -5.48 20.50
N ASN A 2 8.32 -6.38 19.58
CA ASN A 2 9.40 -7.38 19.73
C ASN A 2 10.75 -6.77 20.14
N HIS A 3 11.15 -5.65 19.56
CA HIS A 3 12.41 -4.96 19.90
C HIS A 3 12.40 -4.45 21.36
N LEU A 4 11.31 -3.86 21.81
CA LEU A 4 11.16 -3.39 23.20
C LEU A 4 11.20 -4.54 24.20
N GLN A 5 10.55 -5.66 23.88
CA GLN A 5 10.58 -6.86 24.72
C GLN A 5 12.02 -7.41 24.86
N LYS A 6 12.81 -7.41 23.78
CA LYS A 6 14.23 -7.79 23.82
C LYS A 6 15.11 -6.85 24.65
N LEU A 7 14.68 -5.59 24.81
CA LEU A 7 15.30 -4.62 25.72
C LEU A 7 14.84 -4.76 27.19
N GLY A 8 14.00 -5.74 27.52
CA GLY A 8 13.55 -6.03 28.86
C GLY A 8 12.26 -5.33 29.28
N HIS A 9 11.56 -4.65 28.37
CA HIS A 9 10.27 -4.04 28.66
C HIS A 9 9.15 -5.09 28.65
N ASN A 10 8.18 -4.93 29.55
CA ASN A 10 6.95 -5.72 29.54
C ASN A 10 5.99 -5.09 28.51
N VAL A 11 5.81 -5.76 27.37
CA VAL A 11 5.05 -5.21 26.24
C VAL A 11 3.77 -6.01 26.05
N THR A 12 2.64 -5.29 25.99
CA THR A 12 1.34 -5.84 25.55
C THR A 12 0.90 -5.10 24.29
N VAL A 13 0.50 -5.86 23.28
CA VAL A 13 -0.10 -5.32 22.04
C VAL A 13 -1.61 -5.43 22.14
N LEU A 14 -2.33 -4.32 21.93
CA LEU A 14 -3.79 -4.32 21.82
C LEU A 14 -4.16 -4.23 20.34
N GLU A 15 -4.79 -5.25 19.83
CA GLU A 15 -5.25 -5.34 18.44
C GLU A 15 -6.78 -5.36 18.41
N GLY A 16 -7.37 -4.47 17.62
CA GLY A 16 -8.83 -4.33 17.54
C GLY A 16 -9.52 -5.45 16.77
N ARG A 17 -8.81 -6.14 15.89
CA ARG A 17 -9.35 -7.26 15.08
C ARG A 17 -9.09 -8.60 15.76
N GLU A 18 -9.73 -9.64 15.22
CA GLU A 18 -9.49 -11.04 15.62
C GLU A 18 -8.26 -11.65 14.93
N ARG A 19 -7.42 -10.84 14.32
CA ARG A 19 -6.20 -11.24 13.62
C ARG A 19 -5.12 -10.18 13.72
N ILE A 20 -3.86 -10.59 13.63
CA ILE A 20 -2.71 -9.70 13.50
C ILE A 20 -2.53 -9.26 12.04
N GLY A 21 -1.63 -8.32 11.80
CA GLY A 21 -1.14 -7.90 10.48
C GLY A 21 -1.79 -6.64 9.91
N GLY A 22 -2.96 -6.21 10.43
CA GLY A 22 -3.60 -4.99 9.96
C GLY A 22 -3.85 -5.00 8.44
N ARG A 23 -3.14 -4.15 7.70
CA ARG A 23 -3.18 -4.06 6.23
C ARG A 23 -2.43 -5.19 5.51
N ILE A 24 -1.72 -6.05 6.21
CA ILE A 24 -1.18 -7.32 5.71
C ILE A 24 -2.20 -8.40 6.08
N TRP A 25 -2.79 -8.98 5.07
CA TRP A 25 -3.77 -10.05 5.25
C TRP A 25 -3.67 -11.07 4.14
N THR A 26 -3.19 -12.27 4.47
CA THR A 26 -3.15 -13.40 3.55
C THR A 26 -4.33 -14.31 3.81
N SER A 27 -5.16 -14.54 2.81
CA SER A 27 -6.25 -15.53 2.83
C SER A 27 -5.70 -16.92 2.56
N THR A 28 -6.07 -17.87 3.41
CA THR A 28 -5.76 -19.31 3.25
C THR A 28 -7.03 -20.11 2.92
N GLN A 29 -8.06 -19.46 2.38
CA GLN A 29 -9.34 -20.08 2.07
C GLN A 29 -9.20 -21.20 1.04
N TRP A 30 -8.23 -21.09 0.11
CA TRP A 30 -7.96 -22.12 -0.89
C TRP A 30 -6.73 -22.92 -0.49
N PRO A 31 -6.84 -24.27 -0.44
CA PRO A 31 -5.69 -25.13 -0.12
C PRO A 31 -4.51 -24.89 -1.07
N ASN A 32 -3.31 -24.75 -0.53
CA ASN A 32 -2.05 -24.54 -1.27
C ASN A 32 -2.00 -23.28 -2.17
N MET A 33 -2.95 -22.36 -2.01
CA MET A 33 -3.01 -21.10 -2.75
C MET A 33 -3.28 -19.93 -1.81
N PRO A 34 -2.29 -19.49 -1.01
CA PRO A 34 -2.44 -18.32 -0.19
C PRO A 34 -2.57 -17.08 -1.09
N LEU A 35 -3.53 -16.20 -0.76
CA LEU A 35 -3.77 -14.96 -1.51
C LEU A 35 -3.64 -13.78 -0.57
N ASP A 36 -2.77 -12.86 -0.90
CA ASP A 36 -2.66 -11.59 -0.19
C ASP A 36 -3.83 -10.67 -0.61
N LEU A 37 -4.63 -10.28 0.38
CA LEU A 37 -5.75 -9.34 0.25
C LEU A 37 -5.36 -7.93 0.71
N GLY A 38 -4.09 -7.68 0.92
CA GLY A 38 -3.46 -6.43 1.33
C GLY A 38 -2.10 -6.32 0.68
N ALA A 39 -1.09 -5.90 1.45
CA ALA A 39 0.28 -5.83 0.94
C ALA A 39 0.73 -7.19 0.38
N THR A 40 1.26 -7.18 -0.83
CA THR A 40 1.63 -8.38 -1.59
C THR A 40 3.12 -8.40 -1.94
N TRP A 41 3.69 -7.24 -2.32
CA TRP A 41 5.03 -7.15 -2.86
C TRP A 41 6.04 -6.54 -1.90
N ILE A 42 7.28 -6.96 -2.06
CA ILE A 42 8.46 -6.22 -1.65
C ILE A 42 8.86 -5.40 -2.88
N HIS A 43 8.57 -4.11 -2.87
CA HIS A 43 8.93 -3.18 -3.95
C HIS A 43 10.41 -2.84 -3.87
N GLY A 44 11.15 -3.22 -4.92
CA GLY A 44 12.61 -3.12 -4.96
C GLY A 44 13.29 -3.99 -3.89
N THR A 45 14.12 -4.92 -4.29
CA THR A 45 14.70 -5.90 -3.36
C THR A 45 16.10 -5.55 -2.87
N GLN A 46 16.79 -4.60 -3.52
CA GLN A 46 18.16 -4.23 -3.14
C GLN A 46 18.14 -3.15 -2.05
N GLY A 47 18.75 -3.47 -0.90
CA GLY A 47 18.75 -2.58 0.25
C GLY A 47 17.44 -2.52 1.05
N ASN A 48 16.42 -3.25 0.62
CA ASN A 48 15.13 -3.28 1.30
C ASN A 48 15.22 -4.11 2.60
N PRO A 49 14.85 -3.55 3.76
CA PRO A 49 14.92 -4.27 5.04
C PRO A 49 14.00 -5.51 5.09
N LEU A 50 12.89 -5.51 4.32
CA LEU A 50 12.02 -6.67 4.21
C LEU A 50 12.71 -7.82 3.47
N THR A 51 13.57 -7.54 2.49
CA THR A 51 14.39 -8.56 1.83
C THR A 51 15.32 -9.23 2.84
N ALA A 52 16.03 -8.44 3.65
CA ALA A 52 16.92 -8.98 4.68
C ALA A 52 16.16 -9.81 5.74
N LEU A 53 14.94 -9.41 6.09
CA LEU A 53 14.09 -10.17 7.00
C LEU A 53 13.63 -11.49 6.37
N ALA A 54 13.17 -11.44 5.13
CA ALA A 54 12.74 -12.61 4.37
C ALA A 54 13.86 -13.63 4.18
N ASP A 55 15.12 -13.16 3.97
CA ASP A 55 16.30 -14.03 3.88
C ASP A 55 16.58 -14.75 5.19
N ARG A 56 16.51 -14.05 6.33
CA ARG A 56 16.66 -14.67 7.66
C ARG A 56 15.60 -15.73 7.94
N LEU A 57 14.38 -15.55 7.42
CA LEU A 57 13.29 -16.50 7.56
C LEU A 57 13.34 -17.64 6.54
N ASN A 58 14.28 -17.64 5.61
CA ASN A 58 14.29 -18.52 4.45
C ASN A 58 12.95 -18.53 3.70
N ALA A 59 12.26 -17.38 3.69
CA ALA A 59 10.96 -17.24 3.08
C ALA A 59 11.09 -17.23 1.55
N LYS A 60 10.48 -18.22 0.89
CA LYS A 60 10.49 -18.35 -0.56
C LYS A 60 9.73 -17.21 -1.20
N ARG A 61 10.32 -16.61 -2.24
CA ARG A 61 9.75 -15.48 -2.99
C ARG A 61 9.81 -15.74 -4.49
N PHE A 62 8.86 -15.15 -5.21
CA PHE A 62 8.81 -15.17 -6.67
C PHE A 62 8.99 -13.74 -7.18
N ALA A 63 9.76 -13.59 -8.25
CA ALA A 63 9.85 -12.32 -8.97
C ALA A 63 8.56 -12.08 -9.77
N THR A 64 8.13 -10.83 -9.84
CA THR A 64 7.11 -10.35 -10.76
C THR A 64 7.76 -9.53 -11.86
N ASN A 65 7.15 -9.56 -13.03
CA ASN A 65 7.58 -8.75 -14.16
C ASN A 65 6.34 -8.06 -14.76
N SER A 66 6.20 -6.78 -14.49
CA SER A 66 5.09 -5.97 -15.01
C SER A 66 5.13 -5.83 -16.54
N GLU A 67 6.32 -5.94 -17.16
CA GLU A 67 6.46 -5.91 -18.61
C GLU A 67 5.81 -7.13 -19.32
N SER A 68 5.58 -8.20 -18.56
CA SER A 68 4.88 -9.41 -19.04
C SER A 68 3.39 -9.38 -18.74
N ALA A 69 2.84 -8.27 -18.26
CA ALA A 69 1.42 -8.15 -17.98
C ALA A 69 0.60 -8.22 -19.29
N ILE A 70 -0.55 -8.89 -19.21
CA ILE A 70 -1.53 -8.94 -20.29
C ILE A 70 -2.71 -8.06 -19.88
N THR A 71 -3.04 -7.10 -20.74
CA THR A 71 -4.21 -6.24 -20.54
C THR A 71 -5.37 -6.75 -21.36
N TYR A 72 -6.54 -6.86 -20.73
CA TYR A 72 -7.78 -7.31 -21.35
C TYR A 72 -8.72 -6.14 -21.57
N GLY A 73 -9.41 -6.16 -22.71
CA GLY A 73 -10.48 -5.21 -23.03
C GLY A 73 -11.78 -5.53 -22.27
N VAL A 74 -12.78 -4.68 -22.47
CA VAL A 74 -14.07 -4.74 -21.74
C VAL A 74 -14.90 -6.00 -22.03
N GLN A 75 -14.63 -6.71 -23.09
CA GLN A 75 -15.28 -7.97 -23.44
C GLN A 75 -14.45 -9.21 -23.05
N GLY A 76 -13.31 -9.00 -22.37
CA GLY A 76 -12.41 -10.07 -21.96
C GLY A 76 -11.44 -10.54 -23.04
N GLU A 77 -11.34 -9.83 -24.16
CA GLU A 77 -10.34 -10.04 -25.21
C GLU A 77 -8.98 -9.47 -24.79
N GLU A 78 -7.90 -10.12 -25.18
CA GLU A 78 -6.55 -9.57 -25.02
C GLU A 78 -6.36 -8.37 -25.97
N LEU A 79 -5.79 -7.26 -25.44
CA LEU A 79 -5.50 -6.10 -26.27
C LEU A 79 -4.51 -6.46 -27.39
N SER A 80 -4.81 -6.00 -28.60
CA SER A 80 -3.90 -6.11 -29.72
C SER A 80 -2.64 -5.27 -29.49
N LYS A 81 -1.55 -5.61 -30.18
CA LYS A 81 -0.30 -4.82 -30.13
C LYS A 81 -0.49 -3.33 -30.44
N ALA A 82 -1.46 -2.99 -31.30
CA ALA A 82 -1.77 -1.61 -31.62
C ALA A 82 -2.42 -0.89 -30.44
N GLN A 83 -3.38 -1.52 -29.79
CA GLN A 83 -4.04 -0.99 -28.60
C GLN A 83 -3.09 -0.90 -27.40
N THR A 84 -2.22 -1.89 -27.17
CA THR A 84 -1.18 -1.84 -26.15
C THR A 84 -0.26 -0.65 -26.39
N LYS A 85 0.20 -0.45 -27.62
CA LYS A 85 1.03 0.71 -27.98
C LYS A 85 0.32 2.03 -27.75
N GLU A 86 -0.98 2.11 -28.05
CA GLU A 86 -1.77 3.32 -27.80
C GLU A 86 -1.90 3.58 -26.28
N LEU A 87 -2.14 2.52 -25.49
CA LEU A 87 -2.16 2.60 -24.02
C LEU A 87 -0.83 3.13 -23.46
N ASP A 88 0.31 2.62 -23.95
CA ASP A 88 1.65 3.09 -23.55
C ASP A 88 1.85 4.56 -23.88
N GLN A 89 1.42 5.00 -25.06
CA GLN A 89 1.52 6.41 -25.48
C GLN A 89 0.70 7.33 -24.59
N VAL A 90 -0.51 6.90 -24.21
CA VAL A 90 -1.37 7.67 -23.30
C VAL A 90 -0.76 7.71 -21.90
N THR A 91 -0.22 6.59 -21.41
CA THR A 91 0.49 6.52 -20.13
C THR A 91 1.66 7.52 -20.11
N GLN A 92 2.49 7.52 -21.16
CA GLN A 92 3.61 8.46 -21.27
C GLN A 92 3.16 9.94 -21.28
N GLN A 93 2.03 10.25 -21.91
CA GLN A 93 1.48 11.61 -21.91
C GLN A 93 1.01 12.04 -20.51
N ILE A 94 0.37 11.14 -19.77
CA ILE A 94 -0.06 11.39 -18.40
C ILE A 94 1.18 11.62 -17.51
N ASN A 95 2.16 10.72 -17.55
CA ASN A 95 3.38 10.83 -16.73
C ASN A 95 4.12 12.14 -17.03
N LYS A 96 4.36 12.45 -18.31
CA LYS A 96 4.99 13.72 -18.71
C LYS A 96 4.24 14.95 -18.18
N ARG A 97 2.92 14.87 -18.11
CA ARG A 97 2.11 15.99 -17.62
C ARG A 97 2.23 16.14 -16.10
N LEU A 98 2.30 15.02 -15.37
CA LEU A 98 2.49 15.01 -13.92
C LEU A 98 3.91 15.45 -13.54
N GLU A 99 4.94 14.94 -14.23
CA GLU A 99 6.33 15.39 -14.08
C GLU A 99 6.45 16.91 -14.27
N ALA A 100 5.80 17.48 -15.30
CA ALA A 100 5.82 18.91 -15.52
C ALA A 100 5.19 19.74 -14.39
N VAL A 101 4.28 19.16 -13.59
CA VAL A 101 3.72 19.80 -12.40
C VAL A 101 4.65 19.64 -11.20
N GLN A 102 5.29 18.47 -11.06
CA GLN A 102 6.25 18.20 -9.98
C GLN A 102 7.51 19.08 -10.11
N ASP A 103 7.94 19.37 -11.34
CA ASP A 103 9.11 20.20 -11.64
C ASP A 103 8.80 21.71 -11.67
N ASP A 104 7.54 22.11 -11.50
CA ASP A 104 7.11 23.51 -11.54
C ASP A 104 7.37 24.23 -10.21
N GLU A 105 8.55 24.83 -10.06
CA GLU A 105 8.94 25.60 -8.89
C GLU A 105 8.12 26.90 -8.70
N GLU A 106 7.40 27.36 -9.74
CA GLU A 106 6.57 28.58 -9.70
C GLU A 106 5.12 28.29 -9.31
N LEU A 107 4.78 27.02 -9.06
CA LEU A 107 3.43 26.62 -8.68
C LEU A 107 3.07 27.19 -7.29
N GLU A 108 2.24 28.24 -7.26
CA GLU A 108 1.86 28.94 -6.02
C GLU A 108 1.08 28.07 -5.02
N SER A 109 0.39 27.04 -5.50
CA SER A 109 -0.38 26.10 -4.67
C SER A 109 -0.52 24.75 -5.34
N ASP A 110 -0.48 23.69 -4.53
CA ASP A 110 -0.72 22.33 -5.00
C ASP A 110 -2.06 22.18 -5.73
N ILE A 111 -2.06 21.33 -6.73
CA ILE A 111 -3.27 20.98 -7.51
C ILE A 111 -3.51 19.48 -7.49
N SER A 112 -4.75 19.06 -7.68
CA SER A 112 -5.05 17.64 -7.78
C SER A 112 -4.53 17.03 -9.10
N VAL A 113 -4.26 15.73 -9.08
CA VAL A 113 -3.91 14.95 -10.29
C VAL A 113 -4.94 15.19 -11.40
N ARG A 114 -6.24 15.18 -11.08
CA ARG A 114 -7.30 15.49 -12.06
C ARG A 114 -7.07 16.84 -12.72
N ARG A 115 -6.77 17.88 -11.94
CA ARG A 115 -6.54 19.22 -12.48
C ARG A 115 -5.29 19.27 -13.38
N ALA A 116 -4.24 18.57 -13.01
CA ALA A 116 -3.02 18.49 -13.79
C ALA A 116 -3.24 17.88 -15.17
N ILE A 117 -4.08 16.83 -15.27
CA ILE A 117 -4.34 16.11 -16.52
C ILE A 117 -5.53 16.65 -17.33
N MET A 118 -6.28 17.63 -16.80
CA MET A 118 -7.42 18.25 -17.51
C MET A 118 -7.14 18.61 -18.97
N PRO A 119 -5.94 19.11 -19.36
CA PRO A 119 -5.64 19.38 -20.76
C PRO A 119 -5.74 18.15 -21.68
N LEU A 120 -5.46 16.94 -21.15
CA LEU A 120 -5.59 15.68 -21.91
C LEU A 120 -7.04 15.24 -22.08
N LEU A 121 -7.90 15.65 -21.17
CA LEU A 121 -9.34 15.31 -21.18
C LEU A 121 -10.17 16.32 -21.98
N LYS A 122 -9.62 17.50 -22.26
CA LYS A 122 -10.36 18.60 -22.89
C LYS A 122 -10.77 18.22 -24.33
N GLY A 123 -12.09 18.23 -24.56
CA GLY A 123 -12.66 17.95 -25.87
C GLY A 123 -12.81 16.46 -26.19
N LEU A 124 -12.45 15.56 -25.29
CA LEU A 124 -12.75 14.14 -25.45
C LEU A 124 -14.21 13.85 -25.13
N ASP A 125 -14.84 13.02 -25.96
CA ASP A 125 -16.10 12.39 -25.58
C ASP A 125 -15.83 11.42 -24.41
N ALA A 126 -16.58 11.60 -23.32
CA ALA A 126 -16.44 10.77 -22.12
C ALA A 126 -16.66 9.26 -22.38
N ASN A 127 -17.36 8.92 -23.45
CA ASN A 127 -17.63 7.53 -23.84
C ASN A 127 -16.65 7.01 -24.90
N SER A 128 -15.67 7.80 -25.33
CA SER A 128 -14.66 7.37 -26.30
C SER A 128 -13.72 6.32 -25.71
N ASP A 129 -13.10 5.52 -26.57
CA ASP A 129 -12.09 4.54 -26.16
C ASP A 129 -10.89 5.22 -25.49
N MET A 130 -10.50 6.40 -25.99
CA MET A 130 -9.43 7.20 -25.40
C MET A 130 -9.77 7.64 -23.97
N ALA A 131 -10.98 8.12 -23.72
CA ALA A 131 -11.41 8.50 -22.36
C ALA A 131 -11.39 7.28 -21.42
N ARG A 132 -11.86 6.12 -21.89
CA ARG A 132 -11.82 4.86 -21.13
C ARG A 132 -10.37 4.43 -20.81
N MET A 133 -9.45 4.53 -21.78
CA MET A 133 -8.03 4.26 -21.58
C MET A 133 -7.40 5.16 -20.52
N ILE A 134 -7.64 6.47 -20.60
CA ILE A 134 -7.14 7.42 -19.60
C ILE A 134 -7.68 7.06 -18.21
N HIS A 135 -8.97 6.81 -18.08
CA HIS A 135 -9.56 6.42 -16.79
C HIS A 135 -8.98 5.10 -16.27
N PHE A 136 -8.75 4.11 -17.13
CA PHE A 136 -8.11 2.85 -16.73
C PHE A 136 -6.70 3.09 -16.18
N ILE A 137 -5.87 3.88 -16.88
CA ILE A 137 -4.50 4.20 -16.45
C ILE A 137 -4.52 4.94 -15.10
N LEU A 138 -5.37 5.96 -14.97
CA LEU A 138 -5.46 6.74 -13.74
C LEU A 138 -5.92 5.90 -12.56
N ASN A 139 -6.89 5.01 -12.76
CA ASN A 139 -7.36 4.12 -11.71
C ASN A 139 -6.29 3.09 -11.33
N SER A 140 -5.70 2.38 -12.31
CA SER A 140 -4.76 1.29 -12.02
C SER A 140 -3.41 1.77 -11.53
N ASN A 141 -2.88 2.88 -12.06
CA ASN A 141 -1.51 3.32 -11.79
C ASN A 141 -1.43 4.40 -10.70
N LEU A 142 -2.55 5.06 -10.38
CA LEU A 142 -2.55 6.13 -9.38
C LEU A 142 -3.54 5.86 -8.25
N GLU A 143 -4.84 5.74 -8.54
CA GLU A 143 -5.83 5.62 -7.46
C GLU A 143 -5.67 4.35 -6.63
N GLN A 144 -5.38 3.21 -7.26
CA GLN A 144 -5.14 1.94 -6.55
C GLN A 144 -3.78 1.93 -5.86
N GLU A 145 -2.74 2.49 -6.48
CA GLU A 145 -1.39 2.52 -5.93
C GLU A 145 -1.33 3.40 -4.67
N TYR A 146 -1.90 4.60 -4.73
CA TYR A 146 -1.84 5.57 -3.63
C TYR A 146 -3.08 5.55 -2.72
N GLY A 147 -4.06 4.69 -3.00
CA GLY A 147 -5.26 4.53 -2.17
C GLY A 147 -6.12 5.79 -2.06
N GLY A 148 -6.13 6.64 -3.10
CA GLY A 148 -6.85 7.91 -3.10
C GLY A 148 -7.41 8.27 -4.47
N SER A 149 -8.50 9.05 -4.49
CA SER A 149 -9.05 9.57 -5.75
C SER A 149 -8.12 10.60 -6.39
N ILE A 150 -8.01 10.60 -7.71
CA ILE A 150 -7.26 11.63 -8.46
C ILE A 150 -7.79 13.05 -8.20
N ASP A 151 -9.01 13.20 -7.69
CA ASP A 151 -9.54 14.49 -7.26
C ASP A 151 -8.89 15.03 -5.99
N GLN A 152 -8.34 14.13 -5.15
CA GLN A 152 -7.76 14.41 -3.84
C GLN A 152 -6.25 14.19 -3.80
N LEU A 153 -5.71 13.34 -4.67
CA LEU A 153 -4.26 13.14 -4.77
C LEU A 153 -3.57 14.42 -5.22
N SER A 154 -2.55 14.83 -4.51
CA SER A 154 -1.66 15.93 -4.87
C SER A 154 -0.91 15.59 -6.16
N ALA A 155 -0.94 16.46 -7.16
CA ALA A 155 -0.14 16.26 -8.37
C ALA A 155 1.34 16.54 -8.13
N GLN A 156 1.67 17.36 -7.13
CA GLN A 156 3.04 17.75 -6.80
C GLN A 156 3.74 16.73 -5.91
N TYR A 157 2.99 16.08 -4.97
CA TYR A 157 3.61 15.30 -3.88
C TYR A 157 3.18 13.82 -3.84
N PHE A 158 2.38 13.31 -4.79
CA PHE A 158 1.85 11.96 -4.70
C PHE A 158 2.93 10.86 -4.77
N ASP A 159 4.07 11.13 -5.37
CA ASP A 159 5.17 10.18 -5.59
C ASP A 159 6.53 10.76 -5.17
N GLU A 160 6.64 11.14 -3.90
CA GLU A 160 7.91 11.65 -3.33
C GLU A 160 8.85 10.53 -2.82
N SER A 161 8.38 9.29 -2.79
CA SER A 161 9.18 8.19 -2.26
C SER A 161 10.26 7.74 -3.26
N LYS A 162 11.47 7.48 -2.73
CA LYS A 162 12.53 6.86 -3.54
C LYS A 162 12.25 5.38 -3.72
N GLU A 163 12.16 4.96 -4.96
CA GLU A 163 12.12 3.54 -5.29
C GLU A 163 13.46 2.86 -4.94
N LEU A 164 13.37 1.71 -4.32
CA LEU A 164 14.54 0.87 -4.10
C LEU A 164 14.85 0.07 -5.37
N PRO A 165 16.12 -0.12 -5.72
CA PRO A 165 16.49 -0.89 -6.90
C PRO A 165 16.22 -2.38 -6.71
N GLY A 166 16.24 -3.11 -7.83
CA GLY A 166 15.92 -4.54 -7.88
C GLY A 166 14.43 -4.78 -8.09
N GLY A 167 14.10 -5.82 -8.82
CA GLY A 167 12.72 -6.14 -9.18
C GLY A 167 11.86 -6.53 -7.97
N ASP A 168 10.55 -6.41 -8.14
CA ASP A 168 9.57 -6.74 -7.13
C ASP A 168 9.42 -8.24 -6.92
N LYS A 169 9.17 -8.61 -5.67
CA LYS A 169 8.94 -10.02 -5.30
C LYS A 169 7.78 -10.15 -4.34
N PHE A 170 7.02 -11.22 -4.47
CA PHE A 170 5.98 -11.62 -3.53
C PHE A 170 6.34 -12.94 -2.83
N PHE A 171 5.73 -13.18 -1.67
CA PHE A 171 5.98 -14.37 -0.87
C PHE A 171 5.15 -15.57 -1.34
N ALA A 172 5.79 -16.73 -1.48
CA ALA A 172 5.11 -17.97 -1.85
C ALA A 172 4.03 -18.41 -0.83
N GLN A 173 4.16 -17.99 0.43
CA GLN A 173 3.24 -18.31 1.52
C GLN A 173 2.38 -17.10 1.95
N GLY A 174 2.42 -16.04 1.17
CA GLY A 174 1.79 -14.76 1.46
C GLY A 174 2.62 -13.88 2.42
N PHE A 175 2.32 -12.60 2.40
CA PHE A 175 3.07 -11.58 3.16
C PHE A 175 2.94 -11.76 4.68
N GLN A 176 1.93 -12.49 5.16
CA GLN A 176 1.73 -12.78 6.59
C GLN A 176 2.93 -13.44 7.27
N VAL A 177 3.85 -14.10 6.53
CA VAL A 177 5.06 -14.71 7.12
C VAL A 177 5.89 -13.68 7.90
N ILE A 178 5.88 -12.43 7.46
CA ILE A 178 6.57 -11.31 8.12
C ILE A 178 5.87 -10.95 9.44
N THR A 179 4.56 -10.77 9.41
CA THR A 179 3.79 -10.37 10.60
C THR A 179 3.73 -11.47 11.63
N GLN A 180 3.64 -12.73 11.19
CA GLN A 180 3.71 -13.89 12.08
C GLN A 180 5.05 -13.94 12.83
N HIS A 181 6.16 -13.81 12.11
CA HIS A 181 7.48 -13.77 12.75
C HIS A 181 7.63 -12.58 13.71
N LEU A 182 7.18 -11.39 13.32
CA LEU A 182 7.27 -10.22 14.19
C LEU A 182 6.37 -10.32 15.45
N ALA A 183 5.36 -11.18 15.42
CA ALA A 183 4.43 -11.43 16.52
C ALA A 183 4.88 -12.57 17.46
N GLU A 184 5.92 -13.31 17.09
CA GLU A 184 6.43 -14.42 17.93
C GLU A 184 6.76 -13.93 19.34
N ASP A 185 6.35 -14.72 20.34
CA ASP A 185 6.55 -14.47 21.77
C ASP A 185 5.96 -13.17 22.32
N LEU A 186 5.13 -12.44 21.56
CA LEU A 186 4.47 -11.23 22.04
C LEU A 186 3.15 -11.53 22.74
N ASN A 187 2.88 -10.80 23.82
CA ASN A 187 1.56 -10.77 24.46
C ASN A 187 0.61 -9.90 23.63
N ILE A 188 -0.15 -10.52 22.73
CA ILE A 188 -1.11 -9.83 21.85
C ILE A 188 -2.52 -10.14 22.30
N LYS A 189 -3.30 -9.10 22.61
CA LYS A 189 -4.72 -9.19 22.94
C LYS A 189 -5.54 -8.80 21.73
N LEU A 190 -6.13 -9.79 21.07
CA LEU A 190 -7.05 -9.61 19.94
C LEU A 190 -8.43 -9.12 20.41
N GLY A 191 -9.23 -8.55 19.53
CA GLY A 191 -10.56 -8.06 19.82
C GLY A 191 -10.62 -6.88 20.79
N HIS A 192 -9.47 -6.25 21.08
CA HIS A 192 -9.37 -5.12 22.01
C HIS A 192 -9.44 -3.79 21.24
N ILE A 193 -10.65 -3.39 20.85
CA ILE A 193 -10.88 -2.10 20.16
C ILE A 193 -10.64 -0.97 21.16
N VAL A 194 -9.56 -0.21 20.98
CA VAL A 194 -9.26 0.96 21.82
C VAL A 194 -10.26 2.07 21.51
N LYS A 195 -10.91 2.59 22.55
CA LYS A 195 -11.92 3.66 22.48
C LYS A 195 -11.37 5.01 22.92
N SER A 196 -10.51 5.01 23.95
CA SER A 196 -9.87 6.23 24.45
C SER A 196 -8.56 5.90 25.15
N ILE A 197 -7.66 6.87 25.16
CA ILE A 197 -6.38 6.84 25.87
C ILE A 197 -6.32 8.11 26.72
N ASP A 198 -6.29 7.92 28.04
CA ASP A 198 -6.13 9.01 29.01
C ASP A 198 -4.70 8.98 29.57
N TYR A 199 -3.95 10.04 29.31
CA TYR A 199 -2.56 10.24 29.74
C TYR A 199 -2.41 11.44 30.67
N SER A 200 -3.49 11.84 31.35
CA SER A 200 -3.49 12.98 32.28
C SER A 200 -2.85 12.66 33.64
N ALA A 201 -2.72 11.38 33.98
CA ALA A 201 -2.12 10.90 35.23
C ALA A 201 -0.71 10.32 35.01
N SER A 202 -0.09 9.82 36.07
CA SER A 202 1.24 9.17 36.01
C SER A 202 1.25 7.86 35.22
N GLN A 203 0.13 7.17 35.16
CA GLN A 203 -0.07 5.99 34.30
C GLN A 203 -1.09 6.32 33.23
N VAL A 204 -0.92 5.68 32.07
CA VAL A 204 -1.83 5.83 30.93
C VAL A 204 -2.96 4.82 31.08
N ALA A 205 -4.20 5.30 31.06
CA ALA A 205 -5.40 4.45 31.08
C ALA A 205 -5.94 4.26 29.66
N ILE A 206 -5.99 3.03 29.18
CA ILE A 206 -6.49 2.66 27.85
C ILE A 206 -7.84 1.97 28.01
N THR A 207 -8.91 2.63 27.59
CA THR A 207 -10.25 2.03 27.58
C THR A 207 -10.45 1.26 26.27
N THR A 208 -10.78 -0.01 26.37
CA THR A 208 -11.05 -0.89 25.22
C THR A 208 -12.47 -1.46 25.27
N SER A 209 -12.87 -2.16 24.19
CA SER A 209 -14.11 -2.95 24.15
C SER A 209 -14.16 -4.08 25.18
N GLN A 210 -13.00 -4.50 25.71
CA GLN A 210 -12.85 -5.62 26.64
C GLN A 210 -12.48 -5.16 28.08
N GLY A 211 -12.53 -3.85 28.34
CA GLY A 211 -12.19 -3.29 29.64
C GLY A 211 -11.02 -2.32 29.58
N MET A 212 -10.56 -1.93 30.75
CA MET A 212 -9.47 -0.96 30.92
C MET A 212 -8.11 -1.67 31.05
N VAL A 213 -7.10 -1.11 30.42
CA VAL A 213 -5.70 -1.54 30.53
C VAL A 213 -4.89 -0.35 31.01
N MET A 214 -4.02 -0.55 32.00
CA MET A 214 -3.08 0.45 32.51
C MET A 214 -1.68 0.18 31.99
N ALA A 215 -0.95 1.23 31.64
CA ALA A 215 0.43 1.15 31.20
C ALA A 215 1.23 2.38 31.63
N ASP A 216 2.54 2.26 31.74
CA ASP A 216 3.42 3.39 32.01
C ASP A 216 3.59 4.27 30.75
N GLN A 217 3.58 3.64 29.57
CA GLN A 217 3.70 4.30 28.27
C GLN A 217 2.86 3.60 27.20
N VAL A 218 2.44 4.35 26.20
CA VAL A 218 1.68 3.82 25.04
C VAL A 218 2.32 4.32 23.74
N ILE A 219 2.48 3.39 22.80
CA ILE A 219 2.87 3.70 21.42
C ILE A 219 1.66 3.44 20.53
N VAL A 220 1.16 4.49 19.88
CA VAL A 220 0.03 4.40 18.95
C VAL A 220 0.57 4.17 17.55
N THR A 221 0.17 3.05 16.94
CA THR A 221 0.58 2.66 15.57
C THR A 221 -0.63 2.44 14.65
N LEU A 222 -1.73 3.14 14.92
CA LEU A 222 -2.93 3.10 14.09
C LEU A 222 -2.66 3.77 12.74
N PRO A 223 -3.24 3.27 11.63
CA PRO A 223 -3.22 3.97 10.36
C PRO A 223 -3.90 5.34 10.47
N LEU A 224 -3.45 6.30 9.64
CA LEU A 224 -3.98 7.67 9.63
C LEU A 224 -5.32 7.81 8.92
N GLY A 225 -5.79 6.84 8.16
CA GLY A 225 -6.98 7.00 7.36
C GLY A 225 -7.94 5.85 7.36
#